data_662f0a54f04dae5ffe54ce70e7d16f61
#
_entry.id   662f0a54f04dae5ffe54ce70e7d16f61
#
_cell.length_a   1.000
_cell.length_b   1.000
_cell.length_c   1.000
_cell.angle_alpha   90.00
_cell.angle_beta   90.00
_cell.angle_gamma   90.00
#
_symmetry.space_group_name_H-M   'P 1'
#
loop_
_entity.id
_entity.type
_entity.pdbx_description
1 polymer ?
#
loop_
_entity_poly.entity_id
_entity_poly.type
_entity_poly.pdbx_seq_one_letter_code
_entity_poly.pdbx_strand_id
1 'polypeptide(L)'
;MGAIQAGHEVEFVDLYREDFDPILYEHDEPSDGTLESYSEDFQTEFLRINRNEAVVMVFPVWWWSMPAMLKGWIDRVWNYGLTYGPASHNRKKGLIIGLTGATTKDLQKRDYDTAIKTTLDVGILDFNSIPSTQMVIMDGTSEGESYQKKHIELAHSIGLEF
;
A
#
# COMPACT_ATOMS: atom_id res chain seq x y z
N MET A 1 12.13 -7.92 7.76
CA MET A 1 13.50 -8.40 8.10
C MET A 1 14.48 -8.04 6.99
N GLY A 2 14.23 -8.35 5.71
CA GLY A 2 15.14 -8.04 4.60
C GLY A 2 15.50 -6.55 4.50
N ALA A 3 14.54 -5.64 4.51
CA ALA A 3 14.79 -4.21 4.46
C ALA A 3 15.68 -3.69 5.60
N ILE A 4 15.45 -4.18 6.84
CA ILE A 4 16.30 -3.82 7.98
C ILE A 4 17.74 -4.34 7.78
N GLN A 5 17.90 -5.55 7.23
CA GLN A 5 19.23 -6.10 6.92
C GLN A 5 19.94 -5.32 5.81
N ALA A 6 19.17 -4.73 4.87
CA ALA A 6 19.70 -3.84 3.85
C ALA A 6 20.07 -2.45 4.39
N GLY A 7 19.82 -2.18 5.66
CA GLY A 7 20.18 -0.92 6.33
C GLY A 7 19.07 0.14 6.32
N HIS A 8 17.84 -0.24 5.92
CA HIS A 8 16.71 0.67 5.98
C HIS A 8 16.14 0.80 7.40
N GLU A 9 15.75 2.00 7.76
CA GLU A 9 14.91 2.26 8.92
C GLU A 9 13.45 1.97 8.55
N VAL A 10 12.76 1.12 9.32
CA VAL A 10 11.42 0.64 8.99
C VAL A 10 10.44 1.04 10.07
N GLU A 11 9.45 1.82 9.69
CA GLU A 11 8.28 2.11 10.50
C GLU A 11 7.15 1.15 10.10
N PHE A 12 6.69 0.34 11.04
CA PHE A 12 5.63 -0.64 10.82
C PHE A 12 4.30 -0.14 11.35
N VAL A 13 3.26 -0.22 10.53
CA VAL A 13 1.89 0.20 10.84
C VAL A 13 0.96 -0.98 10.65
N ASP A 14 0.12 -1.25 11.65
CA ASP A 14 -0.98 -2.21 11.58
C ASP A 14 -2.29 -1.45 11.82
N LEU A 15 -2.97 -1.09 10.75
CA LEU A 15 -4.20 -0.29 10.79
C LEU A 15 -5.31 -0.90 11.66
N TYR A 16 -5.35 -2.25 11.75
CA TYR A 16 -6.32 -2.94 12.62
C TYR A 16 -5.96 -2.82 14.10
N ARG A 17 -4.68 -2.90 14.45
CA ARG A 17 -4.23 -2.78 15.84
C ARG A 17 -4.24 -1.35 16.36
N GLU A 18 -4.12 -0.40 15.44
CA GLU A 18 -4.18 1.03 15.73
C GLU A 18 -5.62 1.57 15.72
N ASP A 19 -6.61 0.69 15.54
CA ASP A 19 -8.03 1.03 15.49
C ASP A 19 -8.33 2.18 14.49
N PHE A 20 -7.61 2.20 13.34
CA PHE A 20 -7.82 3.22 12.32
C PHE A 20 -9.26 3.18 11.80
N ASP A 21 -9.93 4.33 11.80
CA ASP A 21 -11.27 4.45 11.21
C ASP A 21 -11.16 4.63 9.68
N PRO A 22 -11.62 3.67 8.87
CA PRO A 22 -11.52 3.73 7.40
C PRO A 22 -12.64 4.56 6.73
N ILE A 23 -13.55 5.15 7.49
CA ILE A 23 -14.68 5.89 6.93
C ILE A 23 -14.22 7.28 6.51
N LEU A 24 -14.40 7.62 5.24
CA LEU A 24 -14.19 8.97 4.73
C LEU A 24 -15.34 9.87 5.20
N TYR A 25 -15.02 10.93 5.90
CA TYR A 25 -15.99 11.91 6.39
C TYR A 25 -15.84 13.25 5.65
N GLU A 26 -16.85 14.10 5.74
CA GLU A 26 -16.83 15.44 5.12
C GLU A 26 -15.63 16.29 5.59
N HIS A 27 -15.21 16.14 6.85
CA HIS A 27 -14.06 16.85 7.38
C HIS A 27 -12.70 16.32 6.89
N ASP A 28 -12.68 15.21 6.20
CA ASP A 28 -11.48 14.68 5.52
C ASP A 28 -11.33 15.26 4.08
N GLU A 29 -12.26 16.10 3.64
CA GLU A 29 -12.24 16.77 2.33
C GLU A 29 -12.29 18.32 2.46
N PRO A 30 -11.35 18.94 3.20
CA PRO A 30 -11.38 20.38 3.35
C PRO A 30 -11.10 21.10 2.03
N SER A 31 -11.77 22.23 1.79
CA SER A 31 -11.70 22.96 0.54
C SER A 31 -10.41 23.76 0.36
N ASP A 32 -9.68 24.05 1.44
CA ASP A 32 -8.47 24.88 1.43
C ASP A 32 -7.17 24.10 1.24
N GLY A 33 -7.19 22.76 1.41
CA GLY A 33 -6.04 21.87 1.21
C GLY A 33 -4.88 22.09 2.19
N THR A 34 -5.11 22.81 3.30
CA THR A 34 -4.12 22.98 4.35
C THR A 34 -4.16 21.79 5.33
N LEU A 35 -3.00 21.32 5.79
CA LEU A 35 -2.92 20.16 6.68
C LEU A 35 -3.70 20.38 8.00
N GLU A 36 -3.69 21.61 8.50
CA GLU A 36 -4.36 22.00 9.74
C GLU A 36 -5.89 21.91 9.67
N SER A 37 -6.46 21.86 8.47
CA SER A 37 -7.90 21.72 8.25
C SER A 37 -8.41 20.29 8.37
N TYR A 38 -7.50 19.32 8.41
CA TYR A 38 -7.84 17.91 8.56
C TYR A 38 -7.93 17.50 10.03
N SER A 39 -8.60 16.37 10.31
CA SER A 39 -8.65 15.77 11.64
C SER A 39 -7.28 15.35 12.17
N GLU A 40 -7.13 15.21 13.50
CA GLU A 40 -5.85 14.85 14.12
C GLU A 40 -5.34 13.47 13.68
N ASP A 41 -6.24 12.50 13.50
CA ASP A 41 -5.91 11.17 13.02
C ASP A 41 -5.43 11.19 11.56
N PHE A 42 -6.09 11.99 10.71
CA PHE A 42 -5.60 12.25 9.35
C PHE A 42 -4.19 12.84 9.37
N GLN A 43 -3.98 13.93 10.14
CA GLN A 43 -2.69 14.61 10.21
C GLN A 43 -1.58 13.64 10.67
N THR A 44 -1.88 12.80 11.64
CA THR A 44 -0.96 11.77 12.14
C THR A 44 -0.52 10.82 11.03
N GLU A 45 -1.46 10.29 10.26
CA GLU A 45 -1.19 9.36 9.18
C GLU A 45 -0.47 10.05 8.01
N PHE A 46 -0.89 11.25 7.62
CA PHE A 46 -0.22 12.01 6.58
C PHE A 46 1.24 12.32 6.93
N LEU A 47 1.50 12.77 8.16
CA LEU A 47 2.86 13.04 8.62
C LEU A 47 3.73 11.76 8.67
N ARG A 48 3.11 10.61 9.00
CA ARG A 48 3.75 9.29 8.93
C ARG A 48 4.20 8.96 7.51
N ILE A 49 3.33 9.15 6.52
CA ILE A 49 3.69 8.95 5.11
C ILE A 49 4.80 9.93 4.69
N ASN A 50 4.66 11.19 5.07
CA ASN A 50 5.51 12.26 4.55
C ASN A 50 6.94 12.25 5.11
N ARG A 51 7.17 11.66 6.30
CA ARG A 51 8.52 11.50 6.87
C ARG A 51 9.29 10.31 6.28
N ASN A 52 8.62 9.43 5.53
CA ASN A 52 9.21 8.24 4.93
C ASN A 52 9.44 8.43 3.43
N GLU A 53 10.58 7.95 2.90
CA GLU A 53 10.92 8.01 1.48
C GLU A 53 10.30 6.87 0.65
N ALA A 54 9.75 5.85 1.32
CA ALA A 54 9.13 4.71 0.67
C ALA A 54 7.85 4.28 1.38
N VAL A 55 6.93 3.69 0.63
CA VAL A 55 5.71 3.09 1.16
C VAL A 55 5.61 1.64 0.71
N VAL A 56 5.35 0.75 1.67
CA VAL A 56 5.11 -0.68 1.41
C VAL A 56 3.74 -1.05 1.95
N MET A 57 2.87 -1.54 1.07
CA MET A 57 1.53 -2.00 1.43
C MET A 57 1.47 -3.52 1.33
N VAL A 58 1.16 -4.19 2.42
CA VAL A 58 1.04 -5.66 2.49
C VAL A 58 -0.36 -6.03 2.95
N PHE A 59 -1.11 -6.78 2.13
CA PHE A 59 -2.50 -7.07 2.43
C PHE A 59 -3.01 -8.34 1.74
N PRO A 60 -4.06 -9.00 2.27
CA PRO A 60 -4.78 -10.04 1.56
C PRO A 60 -5.61 -9.44 0.43
N VAL A 61 -5.52 -10.03 -0.76
CA VAL A 61 -6.36 -9.64 -1.89
C VAL A 61 -7.77 -10.18 -1.67
N TRP A 62 -8.72 -9.29 -1.43
CA TRP A 62 -10.12 -9.60 -1.28
C TRP A 62 -10.93 -8.98 -2.43
N TRP A 63 -11.72 -9.80 -3.10
CA TRP A 63 -12.51 -9.36 -4.24
C TRP A 63 -11.67 -8.60 -5.29
N TRP A 64 -10.48 -9.14 -5.58
CA TRP A 64 -9.52 -8.63 -6.57
C TRP A 64 -8.98 -7.22 -6.25
N SER A 65 -9.05 -6.83 -5.00
CA SER A 65 -8.61 -5.52 -4.51
C SER A 65 -8.05 -5.61 -3.09
N MET A 66 -7.76 -4.46 -2.50
CA MET A 66 -7.32 -4.35 -1.11
C MET A 66 -8.52 -4.43 -0.15
N PRO A 67 -8.28 -4.78 1.14
CA PRO A 67 -9.29 -4.73 2.19
C PRO A 67 -9.85 -3.32 2.39
N ALA A 68 -11.11 -3.23 2.86
CA ALA A 68 -11.79 -1.96 3.12
C ALA A 68 -10.99 -1.04 4.06
N MET A 69 -10.31 -1.58 5.07
CA MET A 69 -9.44 -0.85 5.98
C MET A 69 -8.35 -0.08 5.24
N LEU A 70 -7.59 -0.76 4.38
CA LEU A 70 -6.52 -0.13 3.60
C LEU A 70 -7.08 0.82 2.53
N LYS A 71 -8.22 0.47 1.91
CA LYS A 71 -8.87 1.35 0.95
C LYS A 71 -9.32 2.65 1.60
N GLY A 72 -9.95 2.57 2.78
CA GLY A 72 -10.35 3.75 3.55
C GLY A 72 -9.16 4.59 4.00
N TRP A 73 -8.03 3.96 4.37
CA TRP A 73 -6.81 4.69 4.67
C TRP A 73 -6.31 5.48 3.45
N ILE A 74 -6.36 4.91 2.26
CA ILE A 74 -6.01 5.63 1.02
C ILE A 74 -7.02 6.74 0.75
N ASP A 75 -8.32 6.44 0.82
CA ASP A 75 -9.39 7.42 0.53
C ASP A 75 -9.34 8.63 1.46
N ARG A 76 -9.03 8.41 2.74
CA ARG A 76 -8.93 9.49 3.73
C ARG A 76 -7.62 10.26 3.63
N VAL A 77 -6.48 9.55 3.54
CA VAL A 77 -5.16 10.16 3.78
C VAL A 77 -4.45 10.60 2.50
N TRP A 78 -4.78 9.99 1.34
CA TRP A 78 -4.14 10.32 0.07
C TRP A 78 -4.93 11.41 -0.69
N ASN A 79 -4.87 12.64 -0.20
CA ASN A 79 -5.69 13.74 -0.66
C ASN A 79 -5.00 14.67 -1.67
N TYR A 80 -5.83 15.39 -2.47
CA TYR A 80 -5.37 16.37 -3.43
C TYR A 80 -4.62 17.52 -2.74
N GLY A 81 -3.50 17.93 -3.32
CA GLY A 81 -2.65 18.98 -2.75
C GLY A 81 -1.67 18.49 -1.69
N LEU A 82 -1.88 17.29 -1.13
CA LEU A 82 -1.02 16.69 -0.09
C LEU A 82 -0.22 15.50 -0.60
N THR A 83 -0.86 14.56 -1.30
CA THR A 83 -0.19 13.37 -1.83
C THR A 83 -0.16 13.32 -3.36
N TYR A 84 -1.08 13.99 -4.03
CA TYR A 84 -1.12 14.09 -5.49
C TYR A 84 -1.55 15.48 -5.96
N GLY A 85 -1.59 15.70 -7.27
CA GLY A 85 -1.86 17.01 -7.87
C GLY A 85 -0.66 17.94 -7.73
N PRO A 86 -0.82 19.16 -7.18
CA PRO A 86 0.29 20.10 -6.97
C PRO A 86 1.20 19.70 -5.79
N ALA A 87 0.92 18.58 -5.14
CA ALA A 87 1.68 18.12 -3.98
C ALA A 87 3.14 17.85 -4.33
N SER A 88 4.03 18.18 -3.41
CA SER A 88 5.42 17.77 -3.43
C SER A 88 5.68 16.83 -2.26
N HIS A 89 6.19 15.64 -2.53
CA HIS A 89 6.50 14.66 -1.50
C HIS A 89 7.86 13.99 -1.72
N ASN A 90 8.41 13.41 -0.67
CA ASN A 90 9.74 12.79 -0.67
C ASN A 90 9.73 11.30 -1.06
N ARG A 91 8.56 10.73 -1.37
CA ARG A 91 8.45 9.30 -1.70
C ARG A 91 9.19 8.98 -3.00
N LYS A 92 10.11 8.04 -2.91
CA LYS A 92 10.97 7.59 -4.02
C LYS A 92 10.55 6.22 -4.52
N LYS A 93 9.99 5.38 -3.63
CA LYS A 93 9.63 4.00 -3.93
C LYS A 93 8.26 3.64 -3.36
N GLY A 94 7.54 2.83 -4.11
CA GLY A 94 6.29 2.21 -3.70
C GLY A 94 6.30 0.71 -3.97
N LEU A 95 5.88 -0.10 -3.01
CA LEU A 95 5.76 -1.54 -3.16
C LEU A 95 4.41 -2.01 -2.65
N ILE A 96 3.74 -2.80 -3.47
CA ILE A 96 2.52 -3.50 -3.09
C ILE A 96 2.80 -5.01 -3.05
N ILE A 97 2.48 -5.65 -1.94
CA ILE A 97 2.51 -7.10 -1.79
C ILE A 97 1.09 -7.58 -1.50
N GLY A 98 0.44 -8.13 -2.52
CA GLY A 98 -0.90 -8.71 -2.39
C GLY A 98 -0.82 -10.22 -2.17
N LEU A 99 -1.45 -10.74 -1.10
CA LEU A 99 -1.51 -12.16 -0.81
C LEU A 99 -2.87 -12.72 -1.24
N THR A 100 -2.90 -13.80 -2.02
CA THR A 100 -4.15 -14.40 -2.49
C THR A 100 -4.13 -15.93 -2.43
N GLY A 101 -5.28 -16.54 -2.10
CA GLY A 101 -5.47 -17.99 -2.20
C GLY A 101 -5.59 -18.49 -3.64
N ALA A 102 -5.96 -17.63 -4.59
CA ALA A 102 -6.00 -18.00 -6.00
C ALA A 102 -4.59 -18.22 -6.55
N THR A 103 -4.43 -19.20 -7.46
CA THR A 103 -3.16 -19.43 -8.13
C THR A 103 -2.93 -18.42 -9.26
N THR A 104 -1.67 -18.22 -9.66
CA THR A 104 -1.33 -17.39 -10.83
C THR A 104 -2.15 -17.80 -12.06
N LYS A 105 -2.34 -19.10 -12.30
CA LYS A 105 -3.15 -19.60 -13.40
C LYS A 105 -4.62 -19.15 -13.32
N ASP A 106 -5.19 -19.14 -12.11
CA ASP A 106 -6.58 -18.70 -11.92
C ASP A 106 -6.74 -17.19 -12.13
N LEU A 107 -5.74 -16.41 -11.71
CA LEU A 107 -5.71 -14.98 -11.94
C LEU A 107 -5.63 -14.65 -13.42
N GLN A 108 -4.69 -15.27 -14.14
CA GLN A 108 -4.48 -15.04 -15.58
C GLN A 108 -5.64 -15.47 -16.45
N LYS A 109 -6.41 -16.47 -16.03
CA LYS A 109 -7.60 -16.94 -16.78
C LYS A 109 -8.62 -15.84 -17.07
N ARG A 110 -8.65 -14.77 -16.27
CA ARG A 110 -9.59 -13.65 -16.37
C ARG A 110 -8.90 -12.29 -16.31
N ASP A 111 -7.59 -12.25 -16.54
CA ASP A 111 -6.75 -11.04 -16.46
C ASP A 111 -6.84 -10.29 -15.12
N TYR A 112 -7.14 -11.02 -14.03
CA TYR A 112 -7.23 -10.41 -12.70
C TYR A 112 -5.89 -9.89 -12.20
N ASP A 113 -4.78 -10.55 -12.51
CA ASP A 113 -3.42 -10.10 -12.23
C ASP A 113 -3.13 -8.74 -12.87
N THR A 114 -3.47 -8.59 -14.14
CA THR A 114 -3.35 -7.33 -14.87
C THR A 114 -4.29 -6.26 -14.31
N ALA A 115 -5.56 -6.60 -14.04
CA ALA A 115 -6.54 -5.67 -13.50
C ALA A 115 -6.12 -5.13 -12.13
N ILE A 116 -5.69 -6.01 -11.21
CA ILE A 116 -5.20 -5.64 -9.88
C ILE A 116 -4.00 -4.71 -10.01
N LYS A 117 -3.02 -5.06 -10.83
CA LYS A 117 -1.83 -4.24 -11.05
C LYS A 117 -2.19 -2.88 -11.63
N THR A 118 -3.05 -2.82 -12.63
CA THR A 118 -3.48 -1.55 -13.24
C THR A 118 -4.19 -0.66 -12.21
N THR A 119 -5.05 -1.23 -11.39
CA THR A 119 -5.83 -0.45 -10.42
C THR A 119 -4.97 0.01 -9.23
N LEU A 120 -4.10 -0.84 -8.71
CA LEU A 120 -3.40 -0.57 -7.45
C LEU A 120 -2.00 0.03 -7.66
N ASP A 121 -1.20 -0.53 -8.55
CA ASP A 121 0.15 -0.02 -8.82
C ASP A 121 0.06 1.27 -9.66
N VAL A 122 -0.52 1.19 -10.85
CA VAL A 122 -0.63 2.35 -11.75
C VAL A 122 -1.66 3.36 -11.22
N GLY A 123 -2.84 2.89 -10.81
CA GLY A 123 -3.94 3.77 -10.38
C GLY A 123 -3.73 4.47 -9.03
N ILE A 124 -2.84 3.97 -8.18
CA ILE A 124 -2.56 4.57 -6.87
C ILE A 124 -1.12 5.07 -6.79
N LEU A 125 -0.12 4.18 -6.87
CA LEU A 125 1.26 4.57 -6.64
C LEU A 125 1.82 5.47 -7.75
N ASP A 126 1.69 5.07 -9.00
CA ASP A 126 2.16 5.86 -10.15
C ASP A 126 1.34 7.15 -10.30
N PHE A 127 0.01 7.11 -10.11
CA PHE A 127 -0.85 8.30 -10.09
C PHE A 127 -0.39 9.33 -9.06
N ASN A 128 0.12 8.89 -7.92
CA ASN A 128 0.73 9.75 -6.90
C ASN A 128 2.18 10.15 -7.23
N SER A 129 2.63 9.96 -8.46
CA SER A 129 3.96 10.36 -8.95
C SER A 129 5.13 9.76 -8.14
N ILE A 130 4.97 8.53 -7.64
CA ILE A 130 6.07 7.80 -7.01
C ILE A 130 6.98 7.27 -8.12
N PRO A 131 8.27 7.67 -8.17
CA PRO A 131 9.11 7.42 -9.36
C PRO A 131 9.43 5.95 -9.63
N SER A 132 9.41 5.11 -8.60
CA SER A 132 9.71 3.69 -8.70
C SER A 132 8.64 2.89 -7.98
N THR A 133 7.81 2.17 -8.72
CA THR A 133 6.73 1.37 -8.17
C THR A 133 6.86 -0.09 -8.56
N GLN A 134 6.41 -0.96 -7.70
CA GLN A 134 6.37 -2.40 -7.93
C GLN A 134 5.16 -3.02 -7.24
N MET A 135 4.54 -3.97 -7.93
CA MET A 135 3.55 -4.84 -7.32
C MET A 135 3.93 -6.31 -7.47
N VAL A 136 3.85 -7.04 -6.36
CA VAL A 136 4.07 -8.49 -6.29
C VAL A 136 2.81 -9.15 -5.77
N ILE A 137 2.32 -10.15 -6.49
CA ILE A 137 1.21 -11.00 -6.04
C ILE A 137 1.80 -12.32 -5.54
N MET A 138 1.61 -12.60 -4.26
CA MET A 138 1.94 -13.86 -3.62
C MET A 138 0.70 -14.76 -3.70
N ASP A 139 0.69 -15.63 -4.70
CA ASP A 139 -0.42 -16.50 -5.08
C ASP A 139 -0.47 -17.80 -4.26
N GLY A 140 -1.58 -18.54 -4.33
CA GLY A 140 -1.70 -19.87 -3.76
C GLY A 140 -1.42 -19.94 -2.25
N THR A 141 -1.74 -18.92 -1.47
CA THR A 141 -1.46 -18.90 -0.01
C THR A 141 -2.20 -19.99 0.76
N SER A 142 -3.22 -20.62 0.17
CA SER A 142 -3.94 -21.79 0.71
C SER A 142 -3.37 -23.14 0.28
N GLU A 143 -2.36 -23.17 -0.60
CA GLU A 143 -1.80 -24.41 -1.17
C GLU A 143 -0.79 -25.13 -0.25
N GLY A 144 -0.62 -24.66 0.99
CA GLY A 144 0.15 -25.29 2.04
C GLY A 144 1.55 -24.70 2.30
N GLU A 145 2.30 -25.35 3.19
CA GLU A 145 3.54 -24.82 3.76
C GLU A 145 4.64 -24.51 2.72
N SER A 146 4.71 -25.25 1.62
CA SER A 146 5.71 -24.99 0.57
C SER A 146 5.54 -23.63 -0.09
N TYR A 147 4.29 -23.19 -0.33
CA TYR A 147 3.96 -21.87 -0.83
C TYR A 147 4.29 -20.79 0.19
N GLN A 148 3.92 -21.02 1.45
CA GLN A 148 4.21 -20.07 2.54
C GLN A 148 5.72 -19.83 2.69
N LYS A 149 6.52 -20.89 2.69
CA LYS A 149 7.99 -20.79 2.76
C LYS A 149 8.56 -20.01 1.58
N LYS A 150 8.13 -20.32 0.36
CA LYS A 150 8.52 -19.59 -0.86
C LYS A 150 8.20 -18.11 -0.75
N HIS A 151 7.03 -17.74 -0.25
CA HIS A 151 6.62 -16.34 -0.12
C HIS A 151 7.39 -15.60 0.97
N ILE A 152 7.72 -16.26 2.08
CA ILE A 152 8.59 -15.66 3.11
C ILE A 152 9.99 -15.39 2.56
N GLU A 153 10.56 -16.35 1.82
CA GLU A 153 11.87 -16.19 1.16
C GLU A 153 11.84 -15.07 0.12
N LEU A 154 10.78 -15.00 -0.70
CA LEU A 154 10.57 -13.94 -1.67
C LEU A 154 10.43 -12.57 -1.00
N ALA A 155 9.60 -12.44 0.04
CA ALA A 155 9.44 -11.21 0.79
C ALA A 155 10.77 -10.73 1.40
N HIS A 156 11.58 -11.67 1.88
CA HIS A 156 12.90 -11.35 2.42
C HIS A 156 13.84 -10.83 1.31
N SER A 157 13.88 -11.50 0.17
CA SER A 157 14.70 -11.08 -0.99
C SER A 157 14.31 -9.69 -1.49
N ILE A 158 12.99 -9.47 -1.69
CA ILE A 158 12.47 -8.15 -2.08
C ILE A 158 12.92 -7.07 -1.08
N GLY A 159 12.84 -7.36 0.22
CA GLY A 159 13.28 -6.40 1.24
C GLY A 159 14.78 -6.13 1.25
N LEU A 160 15.61 -7.07 0.79
CA LEU A 160 17.07 -6.85 0.64
C LEU A 160 17.40 -5.97 -0.57
N GLU A 161 16.57 -6.02 -1.62
CA GLU A 161 16.77 -5.28 -2.87
C GLU A 161 16.03 -3.94 -2.90
N PHE A 162 15.12 -3.71 -1.94
CA PHE A 162 14.27 -2.52 -1.85
C PHE A 162 15.07 -1.28 -1.47
#